data_f3a687e1025f13b1a5fb7fd5ef30a41b
#
_entry.id   f3a687e1025f13b1a5fb7fd5ef30a41b
#
_cell.length_a   1.000
_cell.length_b   1.000
_cell.length_c   1.000
_cell.angle_alpha   90.00
_cell.angle_beta   90.00
_cell.angle_gamma   90.00
#
_symmetry.space_group_name_H-M   'P 1'
#
loop_
_entity.id
_entity.type
_entity.pdbx_description
1 polymer ?
#
loop_
_entity_poly.entity_id
_entity_poly.type
_entity_poly.pdbx_seq_one_letter_code
_entity_poly.pdbx_strand_id
1 'polypeptide(L)'
;MEPAEVEAVLVSHPAVEQVVVVARAGRGDGLRLVAYVIASTPVEPGELEVFAAGRLPELMWPSAVVLLDSLPLTSSGKVDRRALPDPRIDSRECRAPRTPQEEAVTRLFAEVLGLERVGVDDRFFDLGGDSLLSMRLVGRIRTELGIEVPIRSIFDGSTPAEVASRLSPQLRLRPALRPEKRPSRVPLSYAQRRLWFIHRYEGPSGKYNIPAVLRLDGDLDESAMRSAIRDVVERHESLRTLLVEDEFGDPYQHVLSIEEANPELPVRVVGSAETGAAVTELVTYGFDLNTEIPIRATLLRHAPHQYSLVVVIHHVAGDGGSAAPLARDLIDSYTARREGRAPQWRALPVQYPDYTLWQRRLLGDEADLDSVFARQFRYWQAKLDNLPVPITLPTDRPRPAEASYRGDTVPFTVEGELLTRLERVAHKHDTTLSMVMQSALAVLLSRLGAGEDVAIGGPIAGRA
;
A
#
# COMPACT_ATOMS: atom_id res chain seq x y z
N MET A 1 18.24 23.72 8.75
CA MET A 1 18.75 23.24 10.07
C MET A 1 20.17 23.79 10.22
N GLU A 2 20.39 24.61 11.22
CA GLU A 2 21.74 25.14 11.49
C GLU A 2 22.41 24.31 12.59
N PRO A 3 23.43 23.49 12.28
CA PRO A 3 24.16 22.70 13.28
C PRO A 3 24.70 23.55 14.44
N ALA A 4 25.04 24.81 14.17
CA ALA A 4 25.58 25.75 15.16
C ALA A 4 24.62 26.05 16.32
N GLU A 5 23.30 25.99 16.11
CA GLU A 5 22.32 26.22 17.17
C GLU A 5 22.28 25.01 18.14
N VAL A 6 22.41 23.80 17.60
CA VAL A 6 22.52 22.58 18.41
C VAL A 6 23.84 22.57 19.19
N GLU A 7 24.94 22.99 18.55
CA GLU A 7 26.25 23.13 19.18
C GLU A 7 26.18 24.11 20.36
N ALA A 8 25.52 25.28 20.16
CA ALA A 8 25.37 26.29 21.21
C ALA A 8 24.58 25.80 22.43
N VAL A 9 23.53 24.98 22.20
CA VAL A 9 22.77 24.40 23.30
C VAL A 9 23.59 23.35 24.04
N LEU A 10 24.22 22.40 23.32
CA LEU A 10 24.97 21.33 23.95
C LEU A 10 26.20 21.82 24.71
N VAL A 11 26.90 22.85 24.21
CA VAL A 11 28.05 23.48 24.89
C VAL A 11 27.64 24.15 26.20
N SER A 12 26.36 24.52 26.37
CA SER A 12 25.86 25.07 27.64
C SER A 12 25.68 24.04 28.74
N HIS A 13 25.84 22.75 28.45
CA HIS A 13 25.80 21.68 29.45
C HIS A 13 27.11 21.67 30.26
N PRO A 14 27.06 21.59 31.61
CA PRO A 14 28.25 21.69 32.48
C PRO A 14 29.34 20.64 32.19
N ALA A 15 28.95 19.47 31.69
CA ALA A 15 29.89 18.40 31.37
C ALA A 15 30.47 18.47 29.96
N VAL A 16 30.08 19.42 29.09
CA VAL A 16 30.51 19.51 27.71
C VAL A 16 31.63 20.55 27.58
N GLU A 17 32.79 20.11 27.12
CA GLU A 17 33.91 20.96 26.81
C GLU A 17 33.89 21.48 25.38
N GLN A 18 33.67 20.55 24.42
CA GLN A 18 33.57 20.87 23.02
C GLN A 18 32.50 20.04 22.35
N VAL A 19 31.87 20.58 21.32
CA VAL A 19 30.86 19.87 20.53
C VAL A 19 30.96 20.28 19.07
N VAL A 20 30.78 19.31 18.18
CA VAL A 20 30.63 19.52 16.73
C VAL A 20 29.43 18.75 16.26
N VAL A 21 28.50 19.44 15.58
CA VAL A 21 27.32 18.82 15.01
C VAL A 21 27.47 18.72 13.49
N VAL A 22 27.23 17.54 12.95
CA VAL A 22 27.35 17.24 11.52
C VAL A 22 26.06 16.61 11.01
N ALA A 23 25.59 17.10 9.87
CA ALA A 23 24.52 16.42 9.15
C ALA A 23 25.11 15.20 8.41
N ARG A 24 24.64 14.01 8.71
CA ARG A 24 25.01 12.73 8.07
C ARG A 24 23.80 12.18 7.30
N ALA A 25 24.07 11.45 6.22
CA ALA A 25 23.03 10.71 5.53
C ALA A 25 22.44 9.66 6.50
N GLY A 26 21.11 9.72 6.70
CA GLY A 26 20.38 8.70 7.45
C GLY A 26 20.08 7.47 6.58
N ARG A 27 19.54 6.41 7.17
CA ARG A 27 18.91 5.33 6.39
C ARG A 27 17.64 5.90 5.74
N GLY A 28 17.62 6.01 4.40
CA GLY A 28 16.62 6.76 3.62
C GLY A 28 17.19 8.11 3.14
N ASP A 29 16.40 8.87 2.35
CA ASP A 29 16.86 10.13 1.72
C ASP A 29 16.99 11.34 2.70
N GLY A 30 16.97 11.13 4.01
CA GLY A 30 17.02 12.17 5.04
C GLY A 30 18.40 12.44 5.61
N LEU A 31 18.72 13.73 5.91
CA LEU A 31 19.90 14.14 6.67
C LEU A 31 19.57 14.08 8.17
N ARG A 32 20.46 13.47 8.98
CA ARG A 32 20.35 13.40 10.45
C ARG A 32 21.47 14.20 11.09
N LEU A 33 21.16 14.90 12.18
CA LEU A 33 22.17 15.60 12.98
C LEU A 33 22.83 14.62 13.94
N VAL A 34 24.16 14.58 13.94
CA VAL A 34 24.96 13.80 14.88
C VAL A 34 25.86 14.75 15.65
N ALA A 35 25.79 14.72 16.98
CA ALA A 35 26.62 15.52 17.85
C ALA A 35 27.85 14.72 18.30
N TYR A 36 29.04 15.23 18.06
CA TYR A 36 30.29 14.70 18.56
C TYR A 36 30.78 15.58 19.70
N VAL A 37 30.88 15.00 20.89
CA VAL A 37 31.06 15.75 22.14
C VAL A 37 32.36 15.31 22.81
N ILE A 38 33.16 16.28 23.25
CA ILE A 38 34.21 16.08 24.23
C ILE A 38 33.65 16.51 25.58
N ALA A 39 33.65 15.60 26.52
CA ALA A 39 33.15 15.84 27.88
C ALA A 39 34.29 16.16 28.85
N SER A 40 34.12 17.20 29.67
CA SER A 40 35.06 17.59 30.75
C SER A 40 34.88 16.72 32.03
N THR A 41 33.71 16.15 32.18
CA THR A 41 33.34 15.24 33.26
C THR A 41 32.54 14.07 32.73
N PRO A 42 32.56 12.89 33.37
CA PRO A 42 31.76 11.75 32.91
C PRO A 42 30.28 12.11 32.75
N VAL A 43 29.75 11.85 31.57
CA VAL A 43 28.35 12.11 31.20
C VAL A 43 27.91 11.00 30.22
N GLU A 44 26.68 10.55 30.38
CA GLU A 44 26.08 9.59 29.43
C GLU A 44 25.49 10.28 28.19
N PRO A 45 25.61 9.71 26.97
CA PRO A 45 25.01 10.28 25.78
C PRO A 45 23.53 10.60 25.93
N GLY A 46 22.76 9.73 26.59
CA GLY A 46 21.33 9.92 26.83
C GLY A 46 20.99 11.14 27.70
N GLU A 47 21.88 11.54 28.60
CA GLU A 47 21.71 12.76 29.42
C GLU A 47 21.81 14.02 28.54
N LEU A 48 22.73 14.02 27.58
CA LEU A 48 22.91 15.13 26.64
C LEU A 48 21.75 15.18 25.62
N GLU A 49 21.22 14.03 25.23
CA GLU A 49 20.02 13.95 24.39
C GLU A 49 18.80 14.56 25.09
N VAL A 50 18.56 14.18 26.35
CA VAL A 50 17.47 14.73 27.18
C VAL A 50 17.68 16.24 27.40
N PHE A 51 18.92 16.67 27.63
CA PHE A 51 19.23 18.08 27.81
C PHE A 51 18.94 18.90 26.55
N ALA A 52 19.31 18.38 25.37
CA ALA A 52 19.01 18.99 24.08
C ALA A 52 17.49 19.01 23.79
N ALA A 53 16.80 17.91 24.08
CA ALA A 53 15.35 17.80 23.89
C ALA A 53 14.53 18.80 24.73
N GLY A 54 15.03 19.15 25.90
CA GLY A 54 14.38 20.17 26.74
C GLY A 54 14.56 21.62 26.28
N ARG A 55 15.43 21.89 25.29
CA ARG A 55 15.84 23.25 24.89
C ARG A 55 15.79 23.54 23.41
N LEU A 56 15.75 22.52 22.58
CA LEU A 56 15.70 22.60 21.13
C LEU A 56 14.35 22.10 20.60
N PRO A 57 13.89 22.64 19.49
CA PRO A 57 12.81 22.02 18.73
C PRO A 57 13.20 20.60 18.32
N GLU A 58 12.24 19.69 18.26
CA GLU A 58 12.44 18.26 17.96
C GLU A 58 13.22 17.99 16.67
N LEU A 59 13.04 18.84 15.65
CA LEU A 59 13.80 18.79 14.39
C LEU A 59 15.31 19.03 14.53
N MET A 60 15.72 19.60 15.65
CA MET A 60 17.13 19.90 15.94
C MET A 60 17.74 18.94 16.94
N TRP A 61 16.99 17.97 17.40
CA TRP A 61 17.53 16.95 18.29
C TRP A 61 18.56 16.13 17.55
N PRO A 62 19.77 15.97 18.11
CA PRO A 62 20.75 15.07 17.52
C PRO A 62 20.20 13.64 17.56
N SER A 63 20.25 12.98 16.43
CA SER A 63 19.83 11.57 16.32
C SER A 63 20.80 10.61 17.01
N ALA A 64 22.00 11.09 17.32
CA ALA A 64 22.97 10.39 18.13
C ALA A 64 23.95 11.40 18.74
N VAL A 65 24.38 11.14 19.97
CA VAL A 65 25.48 11.82 20.64
C VAL A 65 26.65 10.85 20.77
N VAL A 66 27.79 11.20 20.20
CA VAL A 66 29.01 10.40 20.20
C VAL A 66 30.05 11.08 21.08
N LEU A 67 30.46 10.43 22.16
CA LEU A 67 31.54 10.93 23.01
C LEU A 67 32.90 10.59 22.38
N LEU A 68 33.77 11.57 22.33
CA LEU A 68 35.14 11.44 21.81
C LEU A 68 36.15 11.95 22.82
N ASP A 69 37.32 11.32 22.86
CA ASP A 69 38.45 11.81 23.66
C ASP A 69 39.09 13.07 23.05
N SER A 70 39.02 13.19 21.71
CA SER A 70 39.49 14.38 20.96
C SER A 70 38.82 14.48 19.60
N LEU A 71 38.65 15.73 19.11
CA LEU A 71 38.14 15.97 17.75
C LEU A 71 39.30 15.83 16.74
N PRO A 72 39.09 15.12 15.61
CA PRO A 72 40.09 15.05 14.57
C PRO A 72 40.25 16.43 13.92
N LEU A 73 41.52 16.88 13.75
CA LEU A 73 41.85 18.17 13.15
C LEU A 73 42.58 18.00 11.83
N THR A 74 42.29 18.89 10.90
CA THR A 74 43.05 19.02 9.66
C THR A 74 44.45 19.59 9.95
N SER A 75 45.38 19.55 8.96
CA SER A 75 46.70 20.17 9.06
C SER A 75 46.64 21.69 9.31
N SER A 76 45.51 22.35 9.05
CA SER A 76 45.28 23.77 9.32
C SER A 76 44.62 24.06 10.68
N GLY A 77 44.45 23.03 11.53
CA GLY A 77 43.85 23.16 12.89
C GLY A 77 42.33 23.27 12.94
N LYS A 78 41.65 23.05 11.80
CA LYS A 78 40.16 22.99 11.78
C LYS A 78 39.67 21.57 11.97
N VAL A 79 38.45 21.38 12.50
CA VAL A 79 37.86 20.06 12.67
C VAL A 79 37.71 19.36 11.32
N ASP A 80 38.28 18.17 11.20
CA ASP A 80 38.12 17.32 10.04
C ASP A 80 36.81 16.52 10.14
N ARG A 81 35.74 17.09 9.58
CA ARG A 81 34.41 16.47 9.58
C ARG A 81 34.34 15.14 8.84
N ARG A 82 35.30 14.81 7.96
CA ARG A 82 35.38 13.54 7.22
C ARG A 82 36.02 12.43 8.06
N ALA A 83 36.91 12.80 8.95
CA ALA A 83 37.60 11.89 9.86
C ALA A 83 36.79 11.57 11.13
N LEU A 84 35.65 12.23 11.35
CA LEU A 84 34.75 11.89 12.45
C LEU A 84 34.19 10.47 12.26
N PRO A 85 34.23 9.62 13.30
CA PRO A 85 33.75 8.24 13.20
C PRO A 85 32.26 8.21 12.80
N ASP A 86 31.87 7.18 12.07
CA ASP A 86 30.44 6.95 11.87
C ASP A 86 29.79 6.73 13.23
N PRO A 87 28.67 7.41 13.49
CA PRO A 87 27.96 7.18 14.74
C PRO A 87 27.63 5.69 14.81
N ARG A 88 28.24 4.97 15.73
CA ARG A 88 27.63 3.75 16.19
C ARG A 88 26.34 4.24 16.81
N ILE A 89 25.26 4.15 16.07
CA ILE A 89 23.94 4.18 16.66
C ILE A 89 23.92 2.85 17.44
N ASP A 90 24.44 2.91 18.66
CA ASP A 90 24.12 1.89 19.62
C ASP A 90 22.60 1.94 19.66
N SER A 91 22.00 0.98 18.97
CA SER A 91 20.60 0.67 19.17
C SER A 91 20.41 0.81 20.68
N ARG A 92 19.56 1.74 21.14
CA ARG A 92 19.06 1.72 22.54
C ARG A 92 19.06 0.27 22.91
N GLU A 93 19.70 -0.12 24.04
CA GLU A 93 19.90 -1.51 24.38
C GLU A 93 18.62 -2.25 24.07
N CYS A 94 18.60 -2.90 22.89
CA CYS A 94 17.38 -3.54 22.40
C CYS A 94 17.09 -4.58 23.45
N ARG A 95 16.14 -4.29 24.31
CA ARG A 95 15.70 -5.28 25.28
C ARG A 95 15.44 -6.57 24.52
N ALA A 96 16.15 -7.63 24.90
CA ALA A 96 15.99 -8.92 24.26
C ALA A 96 14.54 -9.43 24.49
N PRO A 97 13.95 -10.12 23.52
CA PRO A 97 12.66 -10.77 23.68
C PRO A 97 12.68 -11.69 24.92
N ARG A 98 11.64 -11.57 25.75
CA ARG A 98 11.50 -12.38 26.98
C ARG A 98 10.62 -13.59 26.77
N THR A 99 9.83 -13.60 25.71
CA THR A 99 8.92 -14.69 25.39
C THR A 99 9.06 -15.09 23.93
N PRO A 100 8.72 -16.35 23.56
CA PRO A 100 8.69 -16.77 22.16
C PRO A 100 7.75 -15.93 21.29
N GLN A 101 6.69 -15.37 21.88
CA GLN A 101 5.78 -14.47 21.18
C GLN A 101 6.42 -13.12 20.89
N GLU A 102 7.16 -12.52 21.88
CA GLU A 102 7.92 -11.29 21.63
C GLU A 102 8.97 -11.51 20.53
N GLU A 103 9.68 -12.63 20.56
CA GLU A 103 10.69 -12.98 19.53
C GLU A 103 10.05 -13.09 18.13
N ALA A 104 8.94 -13.81 18.02
CA ALA A 104 8.24 -13.98 16.77
C ALA A 104 7.70 -12.65 16.24
N VAL A 105 7.06 -11.82 17.09
CA VAL A 105 6.53 -10.52 16.69
C VAL A 105 7.64 -9.57 16.27
N THR A 106 8.75 -9.52 17.02
CA THR A 106 9.92 -8.68 16.69
C THR A 106 10.50 -9.04 15.33
N ARG A 107 10.63 -10.32 15.02
CA ARG A 107 11.08 -10.79 13.71
C ARG A 107 10.11 -10.40 12.61
N LEU A 108 8.80 -10.55 12.84
CA LEU A 108 7.77 -10.17 11.87
C LEU A 108 7.73 -8.67 11.61
N PHE A 109 7.98 -7.83 12.62
CA PHE A 109 8.16 -6.38 12.44
C PHE A 109 9.34 -6.11 11.51
N ALA A 110 10.50 -6.71 11.74
CA ALA A 110 11.68 -6.54 10.90
C ALA A 110 11.41 -6.95 9.44
N GLU A 111 10.78 -8.11 9.21
CA GLU A 111 10.44 -8.62 7.88
C GLU A 111 9.47 -7.68 7.14
N VAL A 112 8.41 -7.22 7.82
CA VAL A 112 7.38 -6.39 7.20
C VAL A 112 7.90 -4.99 6.89
N LEU A 113 8.76 -4.43 7.75
CA LEU A 113 9.38 -3.13 7.60
C LEU A 113 10.62 -3.15 6.68
N GLY A 114 11.09 -4.35 6.27
CA GLY A 114 12.31 -4.50 5.46
C GLY A 114 13.59 -4.11 6.22
N LEU A 115 13.61 -4.27 7.55
CA LEU A 115 14.74 -3.95 8.42
C LEU A 115 15.51 -5.22 8.79
N GLU A 116 16.82 -5.10 9.02
CA GLU A 116 17.62 -6.23 9.49
C GLU A 116 17.26 -6.64 10.92
N ARG A 117 16.96 -5.68 11.78
CA ARG A 117 16.63 -5.89 13.20
C ARG A 117 15.67 -4.81 13.69
N VAL A 118 14.82 -5.18 14.63
CA VAL A 118 13.88 -4.30 15.35
C VAL A 118 14.00 -4.64 16.84
N GLY A 119 13.96 -3.64 17.70
CA GLY A 119 13.89 -3.83 19.15
C GLY A 119 12.48 -4.14 19.63
N VAL A 120 12.34 -4.81 20.78
CA VAL A 120 11.03 -5.16 21.33
C VAL A 120 10.20 -3.95 21.78
N ASP A 121 10.87 -2.83 22.03
CA ASP A 121 10.26 -1.57 22.46
C ASP A 121 10.25 -0.50 21.34
N ASP A 122 10.68 -0.86 20.13
CA ASP A 122 10.64 0.04 18.98
C ASP A 122 9.21 0.19 18.45
N ARG A 123 8.79 1.41 18.15
CA ARG A 123 7.44 1.68 17.67
C ARG A 123 7.34 1.45 16.16
N PHE A 124 6.33 0.72 15.73
CA PHE A 124 6.08 0.34 14.33
C PHE A 124 6.05 1.55 13.37
N PHE A 125 5.34 2.60 13.79
CA PHE A 125 5.16 3.79 12.95
C PHE A 125 6.42 4.66 12.91
N ASP A 126 7.21 4.72 13.97
CA ASP A 126 8.48 5.45 14.02
C ASP A 126 9.54 4.81 13.11
N LEU A 127 9.42 3.50 12.87
CA LEU A 127 10.27 2.74 11.96
C LEU A 127 9.81 2.80 10.49
N GLY A 128 8.80 3.61 10.18
CA GLY A 128 8.27 3.78 8.82
C GLY A 128 7.09 2.86 8.50
N GLY A 129 6.47 2.24 9.49
CA GLY A 129 5.23 1.49 9.33
C GLY A 129 4.07 2.38 8.94
N ASP A 130 3.18 1.87 8.13
CA ASP A 130 1.94 2.52 7.71
C ASP A 130 0.72 1.58 7.86
N SER A 131 -0.46 2.05 7.47
CA SER A 131 -1.69 1.26 7.55
C SER A 131 -1.66 -0.01 6.69
N LEU A 132 -0.95 0.01 5.55
CA LEU A 132 -0.84 -1.15 4.66
C LEU A 132 0.13 -2.19 5.25
N LEU A 133 1.26 -1.73 5.76
CA LEU A 133 2.23 -2.58 6.44
C LEU A 133 1.65 -3.15 7.74
N SER A 134 0.80 -2.39 8.47
CA SER A 134 0.06 -2.89 9.63
C SER A 134 -0.86 -4.06 9.27
N MET A 135 -1.58 -3.99 8.15
CA MET A 135 -2.40 -5.10 7.66
C MET A 135 -1.56 -6.32 7.28
N ARG A 136 -0.39 -6.10 6.65
CA ARG A 136 0.56 -7.18 6.35
C ARG A 136 1.08 -7.84 7.63
N LEU A 137 1.43 -7.04 8.62
CA LEU A 137 1.89 -7.53 9.92
C LEU A 137 0.84 -8.41 10.60
N VAL A 138 -0.42 -7.96 10.66
CA VAL A 138 -1.55 -8.75 11.19
C VAL A 138 -1.71 -10.07 10.43
N GLY A 139 -1.62 -10.03 9.10
CA GLY A 139 -1.69 -11.22 8.24
C GLY A 139 -0.54 -12.20 8.53
N ARG A 140 0.69 -11.71 8.72
CA ARG A 140 1.86 -12.53 9.05
C ARG A 140 1.76 -13.14 10.44
N ILE A 141 1.34 -12.36 11.45
CA ILE A 141 1.12 -12.86 12.82
C ILE A 141 0.10 -14.01 12.79
N ARG A 142 -1.01 -13.83 12.07
CA ARG A 142 -2.01 -14.88 11.90
C ARG A 142 -1.45 -16.15 11.27
N THR A 143 -0.68 -15.99 10.19
CA THR A 143 -0.14 -17.13 9.43
C THR A 143 0.88 -17.91 10.25
N GLU A 144 1.75 -17.24 11.00
CA GLU A 144 2.84 -17.89 11.73
C GLU A 144 2.46 -18.35 13.13
N LEU A 145 1.73 -17.51 13.86
CA LEU A 145 1.39 -17.81 15.26
C LEU A 145 0.01 -18.47 15.40
N GLY A 146 -0.79 -18.47 14.33
CA GLY A 146 -2.16 -18.99 14.38
C GLY A 146 -3.09 -18.16 15.26
N ILE A 147 -2.81 -16.88 15.48
CA ILE A 147 -3.56 -16.00 16.37
C ILE A 147 -4.15 -14.84 15.58
N GLU A 148 -5.43 -14.57 15.76
CA GLU A 148 -6.06 -13.35 15.21
C GLU A 148 -5.68 -12.14 16.06
N VAL A 149 -5.24 -11.08 15.40
CA VAL A 149 -4.93 -9.80 16.03
C VAL A 149 -5.81 -8.74 15.40
N PRO A 150 -6.64 -8.03 16.17
CA PRO A 150 -7.33 -6.86 15.65
C PRO A 150 -6.32 -5.82 15.17
N ILE A 151 -6.53 -5.25 13.98
CA ILE A 151 -5.62 -4.24 13.45
C ILE A 151 -5.44 -3.07 14.43
N ARG A 152 -6.48 -2.73 15.18
CA ARG A 152 -6.42 -1.71 16.23
C ARG A 152 -5.34 -2.00 17.28
N SER A 153 -5.02 -3.27 17.54
CA SER A 153 -3.96 -3.64 18.48
C SER A 153 -2.57 -3.15 18.05
N ILE A 154 -2.34 -2.95 16.74
CA ILE A 154 -1.09 -2.38 16.23
C ILE A 154 -1.07 -0.86 16.44
N PHE A 155 -2.24 -0.19 16.37
CA PHE A 155 -2.34 1.24 16.62
C PHE A 155 -2.31 1.59 18.10
N ASP A 156 -3.01 0.81 18.94
CA ASP A 156 -3.08 1.02 20.40
C ASP A 156 -1.82 0.49 21.13
N GLY A 157 -1.04 -0.39 20.49
CA GLY A 157 0.20 -0.97 21.02
C GLY A 157 1.20 -1.10 19.89
N SER A 158 1.99 -0.05 19.67
CA SER A 158 2.82 0.04 18.47
C SER A 158 4.17 -0.67 18.58
N THR A 159 4.52 -1.26 19.74
CA THR A 159 5.79 -1.98 19.92
C THR A 159 5.59 -3.51 19.84
N PRO A 160 6.64 -4.28 19.46
CA PRO A 160 6.57 -5.75 19.47
C PRO A 160 6.13 -6.32 20.82
N ALA A 161 6.61 -5.77 21.94
CA ALA A 161 6.25 -6.22 23.28
C ALA A 161 4.77 -6.02 23.59
N GLU A 162 4.23 -4.84 23.26
CA GLU A 162 2.81 -4.52 23.46
C GLU A 162 1.90 -5.36 22.56
N VAL A 163 2.28 -5.56 21.29
CA VAL A 163 1.54 -6.45 20.40
C VAL A 163 1.58 -7.88 20.93
N ALA A 164 2.74 -8.39 21.30
CA ALA A 164 2.89 -9.74 21.86
C ALA A 164 2.03 -9.95 23.13
N SER A 165 1.95 -8.95 24.01
CA SER A 165 1.14 -9.02 25.23
C SER A 165 -0.37 -9.11 24.97
N ARG A 166 -0.82 -8.63 23.80
CA ARG A 166 -2.22 -8.63 23.40
C ARG A 166 -2.61 -9.87 22.57
N LEU A 167 -1.64 -10.74 22.25
CA LEU A 167 -1.92 -11.99 21.56
C LEU A 167 -2.72 -12.91 22.47
N SER A 168 -3.98 -13.11 22.14
CA SER A 168 -4.87 -14.00 22.90
C SER A 168 -5.28 -15.20 22.05
N PRO A 169 -5.05 -16.44 22.52
CA PRO A 169 -5.48 -17.66 21.83
C PRO A 169 -6.99 -17.80 21.70
N GLN A 170 -7.77 -16.98 22.44
CA GLN A 170 -9.22 -17.09 22.52
C GLN A 170 -9.95 -16.43 21.34
N LEU A 171 -9.26 -15.63 20.50
CA LEU A 171 -9.85 -15.10 19.28
C LEU A 171 -9.99 -16.25 18.27
N ARG A 172 -11.23 -16.53 17.85
CA ARG A 172 -11.51 -17.56 16.84
C ARG A 172 -10.68 -17.30 15.58
N LEU A 173 -9.80 -18.22 15.26
CA LEU A 173 -9.04 -18.21 14.02
C LEU A 173 -9.99 -18.19 12.82
N ARG A 174 -9.75 -17.29 11.90
CA ARG A 174 -10.39 -17.38 10.59
C ARG A 174 -9.96 -18.69 9.92
N PRO A 175 -10.85 -19.39 9.22
CA PRO A 175 -10.45 -20.54 8.43
C PRO A 175 -9.32 -20.15 7.47
N ALA A 176 -8.29 -20.97 7.37
CA ALA A 176 -7.20 -20.72 6.42
C ALA A 176 -7.74 -20.75 4.99
N LEU A 177 -7.32 -19.79 4.16
CA LEU A 177 -7.62 -19.78 2.75
C LEU A 177 -6.84 -20.92 2.07
N ARG A 178 -7.54 -21.90 1.52
CA ARG A 178 -6.99 -23.08 0.85
C ARG A 178 -7.81 -23.40 -0.38
N PRO A 179 -7.24 -24.09 -1.37
CA PRO A 179 -8.03 -24.64 -2.48
C PRO A 179 -9.10 -25.57 -1.95
N GLU A 180 -10.31 -25.47 -2.51
CA GLU A 180 -11.46 -26.25 -2.10
C GLU A 180 -12.11 -26.92 -3.30
N LYS A 181 -12.92 -27.98 -3.01
CA LYS A 181 -13.76 -28.57 -4.04
C LYS A 181 -14.81 -27.54 -4.45
N ARG A 182 -14.74 -27.10 -5.68
CA ARG A 182 -15.65 -26.10 -6.22
C ARG A 182 -16.99 -26.71 -6.59
N PRO A 183 -18.14 -26.05 -6.30
CA PRO A 183 -19.42 -26.44 -6.87
C PRO A 183 -19.42 -26.22 -8.38
N SER A 184 -20.37 -26.84 -9.08
CA SER A 184 -20.54 -26.64 -10.53
C SER A 184 -20.82 -25.19 -10.91
N ARG A 185 -21.45 -24.43 -10.06
CA ARG A 185 -21.71 -22.97 -10.17
C ARG A 185 -21.06 -22.31 -8.96
N VAL A 186 -19.92 -21.66 -9.18
CA VAL A 186 -19.23 -20.91 -8.11
C VAL A 186 -19.94 -19.56 -7.96
N PRO A 187 -20.48 -19.22 -6.78
CA PRO A 187 -21.16 -17.93 -6.61
C PRO A 187 -20.20 -16.75 -6.80
N LEU A 188 -20.74 -15.56 -7.04
CA LEU A 188 -19.92 -14.35 -7.04
C LEU A 188 -19.44 -14.00 -5.63
N SER A 189 -18.22 -13.41 -5.53
CA SER A 189 -17.82 -12.72 -4.31
C SER A 189 -18.70 -11.48 -4.10
N TYR A 190 -18.72 -10.93 -2.88
CA TYR A 190 -19.49 -9.70 -2.63
C TYR A 190 -19.01 -8.53 -3.50
N ALA A 191 -17.73 -8.43 -3.78
CA ALA A 191 -17.19 -7.40 -4.68
C ALA A 191 -17.64 -7.62 -6.13
N GLN A 192 -17.57 -8.86 -6.63
CA GLN A 192 -18.06 -9.19 -7.97
C GLN A 192 -19.57 -8.96 -8.09
N ARG A 193 -20.36 -9.37 -7.09
CA ARG A 193 -21.82 -9.18 -7.08
C ARG A 193 -22.22 -7.71 -7.19
N ARG A 194 -21.49 -6.81 -6.48
CA ARG A 194 -21.71 -5.37 -6.58
C ARG A 194 -21.43 -4.85 -7.99
N LEU A 195 -20.28 -5.24 -8.57
CA LEU A 195 -19.89 -4.78 -9.91
C LEU A 195 -20.79 -5.39 -11.00
N TRP A 196 -21.18 -6.66 -10.85
CA TRP A 196 -22.15 -7.30 -11.73
C TRP A 196 -23.51 -6.59 -11.70
N PHE A 197 -24.01 -6.25 -10.50
CA PHE A 197 -25.28 -5.52 -10.36
C PHE A 197 -25.24 -4.17 -11.06
N ILE A 198 -24.14 -3.40 -10.90
CA ILE A 198 -23.96 -2.12 -11.56
C ILE A 198 -23.91 -2.32 -13.09
N HIS A 199 -23.14 -3.29 -13.55
CA HIS A 199 -23.05 -3.63 -14.97
C HIS A 199 -24.41 -4.03 -15.55
N ARG A 200 -25.18 -4.83 -14.81
CA ARG A 200 -26.53 -5.25 -15.22
C ARG A 200 -27.52 -4.09 -15.31
N TYR A 201 -27.38 -3.10 -14.43
CA TYR A 201 -28.25 -1.93 -14.36
C TYR A 201 -27.87 -0.83 -15.36
N GLU A 202 -26.58 -0.53 -15.49
CA GLU A 202 -26.07 0.59 -16.31
C GLU A 202 -25.63 0.15 -17.72
N GLY A 203 -25.43 -1.15 -17.96
CA GLY A 203 -24.86 -1.70 -19.19
C GLY A 203 -23.32 -1.64 -19.25
N PRO A 204 -22.73 -2.14 -20.35
CA PRO A 204 -21.29 -2.10 -20.57
C PRO A 204 -20.73 -0.68 -20.56
N SER A 205 -19.67 -0.45 -19.78
CA SER A 205 -19.02 0.87 -19.70
C SER A 205 -17.56 0.75 -19.31
N GLY A 206 -16.74 1.73 -19.69
CA GLY A 206 -15.32 1.81 -19.26
C GLY A 206 -15.10 2.29 -17.81
N LYS A 207 -16.17 2.56 -17.06
CA LYS A 207 -16.13 3.17 -15.72
C LYS A 207 -15.30 2.40 -14.69
N TYR A 208 -15.29 1.07 -14.79
CA TYR A 208 -14.56 0.19 -13.91
C TYR A 208 -13.33 -0.45 -14.57
N ASN A 209 -12.81 0.18 -15.62
CA ASN A 209 -11.59 -0.27 -16.24
C ASN A 209 -10.36 0.17 -15.44
N ILE A 210 -9.37 -0.72 -15.38
CA ILE A 210 -8.04 -0.48 -14.85
C ILE A 210 -7.09 -0.51 -16.04
N PRO A 211 -6.74 0.64 -16.62
CA PRO A 211 -5.82 0.71 -17.74
C PRO A 211 -4.37 0.70 -17.28
N ALA A 212 -3.52 0.02 -18.04
CA ALA A 212 -2.07 0.14 -17.98
C ALA A 212 -1.54 0.41 -19.37
N VAL A 213 -0.79 1.50 -19.54
CA VAL A 213 -0.15 1.88 -20.80
C VAL A 213 1.35 1.85 -20.60
N LEU A 214 2.02 0.89 -21.21
CA LEU A 214 3.45 0.65 -21.08
C LEU A 214 4.13 1.04 -22.38
N ARG A 215 5.04 2.01 -22.34
CA ARG A 215 5.91 2.35 -23.46
C ARG A 215 7.04 1.32 -23.56
N LEU A 216 7.24 0.78 -24.75
CA LEU A 216 8.27 -0.20 -25.05
C LEU A 216 9.15 0.33 -26.18
N ASP A 217 10.43 0.49 -25.91
CA ASP A 217 11.42 0.94 -26.88
C ASP A 217 12.42 -0.20 -27.14
N GLY A 218 12.72 -0.49 -28.41
CA GLY A 218 13.64 -1.53 -28.83
C GLY A 218 12.99 -2.65 -29.66
N ASP A 219 13.74 -3.74 -29.86
CA ASP A 219 13.28 -4.91 -30.63
C ASP A 219 12.29 -5.75 -29.82
N LEU A 220 11.02 -5.55 -30.12
CA LEU A 220 9.94 -6.32 -29.50
C LEU A 220 9.61 -7.56 -30.34
N ASP A 221 9.63 -8.72 -29.70
CA ASP A 221 9.10 -9.95 -30.27
C ASP A 221 7.58 -10.02 -30.00
N GLU A 222 6.78 -9.67 -31.03
CA GLU A 222 5.34 -9.66 -30.97
C GLU A 222 4.74 -11.04 -30.70
N SER A 223 5.39 -12.12 -31.18
CA SER A 223 4.95 -13.50 -30.95
C SER A 223 5.17 -13.92 -29.49
N ALA A 224 6.35 -13.58 -28.94
CA ALA A 224 6.65 -13.80 -27.55
C ALA A 224 5.70 -13.01 -26.63
N MET A 225 5.36 -11.75 -26.99
CA MET A 225 4.42 -10.93 -26.23
C MET A 225 3.00 -11.52 -26.25
N ARG A 226 2.53 -12.00 -27.40
CA ARG A 226 1.24 -12.70 -27.51
C ARG A 226 1.20 -13.95 -26.63
N SER A 227 2.25 -14.74 -26.67
CA SER A 227 2.38 -15.93 -25.84
C SER A 227 2.40 -15.56 -24.34
N ALA A 228 3.09 -14.49 -23.99
CA ALA A 228 3.17 -14.01 -22.61
C ALA A 228 1.81 -13.55 -22.05
N ILE A 229 1.01 -12.83 -22.85
CA ILE A 229 -0.37 -12.47 -22.47
C ILE A 229 -1.20 -13.73 -22.23
N ARG A 230 -1.10 -14.72 -23.13
CA ARG A 230 -1.81 -16.00 -22.98
C ARG A 230 -1.40 -16.71 -21.69
N ASP A 231 -0.11 -16.81 -21.39
CA ASP A 231 0.40 -17.45 -20.17
C ASP A 231 -0.11 -16.76 -18.90
N VAL A 232 -0.16 -15.43 -18.88
CA VAL A 232 -0.69 -14.65 -17.75
C VAL A 232 -2.18 -14.92 -17.57
N VAL A 233 -2.97 -14.94 -18.65
CA VAL A 233 -4.41 -15.24 -18.60
C VAL A 233 -4.66 -16.69 -18.17
N GLU A 234 -3.83 -17.64 -18.62
CA GLU A 234 -3.91 -19.03 -18.18
C GLU A 234 -3.63 -19.17 -16.68
N ARG A 235 -2.60 -18.48 -16.18
CA ARG A 235 -2.17 -18.49 -14.78
C ARG A 235 -3.22 -17.94 -13.83
N HIS A 236 -3.89 -16.85 -14.20
CA HIS A 236 -4.84 -16.11 -13.36
C HIS A 236 -6.28 -16.35 -13.81
N GLU A 237 -6.98 -17.27 -13.14
CA GLU A 237 -8.36 -17.61 -13.48
C GLU A 237 -9.30 -16.40 -13.50
N SER A 238 -9.07 -15.39 -12.65
CA SER A 238 -9.88 -14.17 -12.62
C SER A 238 -9.89 -13.43 -13.97
N LEU A 239 -8.81 -13.53 -14.77
CA LEU A 239 -8.70 -12.89 -16.08
C LEU A 239 -9.45 -13.62 -17.20
N ARG A 240 -9.92 -14.85 -16.94
CA ARG A 240 -10.71 -15.67 -17.87
C ARG A 240 -12.02 -16.17 -17.26
N THR A 241 -12.57 -15.38 -16.33
CA THR A 241 -13.83 -15.68 -15.65
C THR A 241 -14.93 -14.79 -16.18
N LEU A 242 -15.99 -15.39 -16.70
CA LEU A 242 -17.22 -14.71 -17.07
C LEU A 242 -18.17 -14.64 -15.84
N LEU A 243 -19.00 -13.63 -15.81
CA LEU A 243 -20.07 -13.50 -14.83
C LEU A 243 -21.41 -13.77 -15.53
N VAL A 244 -21.83 -15.02 -15.51
CA VAL A 244 -23.02 -15.48 -16.22
C VAL A 244 -24.20 -15.69 -15.27
N GLU A 245 -25.40 -15.65 -15.79
CA GLU A 245 -26.64 -15.91 -15.03
C GLU A 245 -27.14 -17.34 -15.31
N ASP A 246 -27.73 -17.96 -14.32
CA ASP A 246 -28.43 -19.23 -14.50
C ASP A 246 -29.87 -19.02 -14.97
N GLU A 247 -30.64 -20.12 -15.07
CA GLU A 247 -32.05 -20.12 -15.49
C GLU A 247 -32.99 -19.34 -14.54
N PHE A 248 -32.52 -19.02 -13.33
CA PHE A 248 -33.28 -18.24 -12.33
C PHE A 248 -32.81 -16.79 -12.27
N GLY A 249 -31.75 -16.42 -13.01
CA GLY A 249 -31.14 -15.10 -13.00
C GLY A 249 -30.10 -14.91 -11.89
N ASP A 250 -29.70 -15.99 -11.22
CA ASP A 250 -28.64 -15.93 -10.19
C ASP A 250 -27.24 -15.92 -10.84
N PRO A 251 -26.42 -14.92 -10.51
CA PRO A 251 -25.09 -14.80 -11.13
C PRO A 251 -24.07 -15.74 -10.50
N TYR A 252 -23.22 -16.32 -11.36
CA TYR A 252 -22.12 -17.18 -10.94
C TYR A 252 -20.87 -16.98 -11.79
N GLN A 253 -19.72 -17.42 -11.28
CA GLN A 253 -18.45 -17.41 -11.97
C GLN A 253 -18.33 -18.60 -12.92
N HIS A 254 -18.11 -18.34 -14.21
CA HIS A 254 -17.80 -19.35 -15.21
C HIS A 254 -16.35 -19.17 -15.65
N VAL A 255 -15.46 -20.04 -15.16
CA VAL A 255 -14.03 -20.00 -15.48
C VAL A 255 -13.83 -20.77 -16.78
N LEU A 256 -13.42 -20.06 -17.83
CA LEU A 256 -13.13 -20.65 -19.14
C LEU A 256 -11.80 -21.42 -19.11
N SER A 257 -11.65 -22.42 -19.98
CA SER A 257 -10.33 -22.92 -20.36
C SER A 257 -9.55 -21.83 -21.11
N ILE A 258 -8.25 -21.98 -21.23
CA ILE A 258 -7.44 -20.98 -21.96
C ILE A 258 -7.72 -21.02 -23.47
N GLU A 259 -8.17 -22.16 -24.00
CA GLU A 259 -8.62 -22.33 -25.38
C GLU A 259 -9.91 -21.57 -25.67
N GLU A 260 -10.88 -21.63 -24.74
CA GLU A 260 -12.14 -20.90 -24.83
C GLU A 260 -11.92 -19.40 -24.62
N ALA A 261 -11.08 -19.02 -23.66
CA ALA A 261 -10.75 -17.61 -23.36
C ALA A 261 -10.03 -16.92 -24.51
N ASN A 262 -9.18 -17.65 -25.23
CA ASN A 262 -8.44 -17.25 -26.43
C ASN A 262 -8.00 -15.76 -26.43
N PRO A 263 -7.17 -15.31 -25.48
CA PRO A 263 -6.77 -13.91 -25.38
C PRO A 263 -5.99 -13.47 -26.61
N GLU A 264 -6.43 -12.37 -27.22
CA GLU A 264 -5.81 -11.80 -28.41
C GLU A 264 -4.87 -10.63 -28.06
N LEU A 265 -3.87 -10.41 -28.93
CA LEU A 265 -3.01 -9.22 -28.92
C LEU A 265 -2.98 -8.62 -30.34
N PRO A 266 -3.99 -7.82 -30.71
CA PRO A 266 -3.96 -7.07 -31.97
C PRO A 266 -2.84 -6.03 -31.96
N VAL A 267 -2.21 -5.86 -33.14
CA VAL A 267 -1.21 -4.82 -33.38
C VAL A 267 -1.82 -3.76 -34.28
N ARG A 268 -1.85 -2.51 -33.82
CA ARG A 268 -2.35 -1.35 -34.56
C ARG A 268 -1.19 -0.38 -34.83
N VAL A 269 -1.02 0.01 -36.09
CA VAL A 269 -0.07 1.09 -36.46
C VAL A 269 -0.77 2.42 -36.26
N VAL A 270 -0.17 3.30 -35.47
CA VAL A 270 -0.76 4.63 -35.16
C VAL A 270 0.30 5.71 -35.29
N GLY A 271 -0.09 6.85 -35.88
CA GLY A 271 0.79 8.04 -35.90
C GLY A 271 0.86 8.70 -34.51
N SER A 272 1.92 9.49 -34.28
CA SER A 272 2.12 10.17 -32.99
C SER A 272 0.95 11.08 -32.60
N ALA A 273 0.29 11.72 -33.57
CA ALA A 273 -0.88 12.57 -33.33
C ALA A 273 -2.15 11.78 -32.96
N GLU A 274 -2.23 10.51 -33.33
CA GLU A 274 -3.40 9.65 -33.13
C GLU A 274 -3.31 8.79 -31.88
N THR A 275 -2.12 8.71 -31.28
CA THR A 275 -1.84 7.85 -30.13
C THR A 275 -2.79 8.12 -28.96
N GLY A 276 -3.02 9.40 -28.61
CA GLY A 276 -3.91 9.76 -27.51
C GLY A 276 -5.35 9.30 -27.73
N ALA A 277 -5.87 9.50 -28.95
CA ALA A 277 -7.21 9.07 -29.31
C ALA A 277 -7.35 7.54 -29.30
N ALA A 278 -6.35 6.83 -29.84
CA ALA A 278 -6.32 5.36 -29.84
C ALA A 278 -6.27 4.78 -28.42
N VAL A 279 -5.46 5.36 -27.54
CA VAL A 279 -5.41 4.98 -26.13
C VAL A 279 -6.76 5.23 -25.46
N THR A 280 -7.35 6.41 -25.66
CA THR A 280 -8.66 6.75 -25.08
C THR A 280 -9.74 5.77 -25.51
N GLU A 281 -9.81 5.42 -26.79
CA GLU A 281 -10.73 4.41 -27.33
C GLU A 281 -10.58 3.07 -26.59
N LEU A 282 -9.35 2.60 -26.43
CA LEU A 282 -9.06 1.32 -25.81
C LEU A 282 -9.39 1.31 -24.31
N VAL A 283 -9.03 2.36 -23.57
CA VAL A 283 -9.23 2.39 -22.12
C VAL A 283 -10.68 2.65 -21.71
N THR A 284 -11.48 3.23 -22.59
CA THR A 284 -12.91 3.46 -22.35
C THR A 284 -13.81 2.33 -22.88
N TYR A 285 -13.24 1.24 -23.37
CA TYR A 285 -13.99 0.09 -23.87
C TYR A 285 -14.95 -0.45 -22.80
N GLY A 286 -16.20 -0.71 -23.20
CA GLY A 286 -17.21 -1.32 -22.31
C GLY A 286 -17.21 -2.84 -22.43
N PHE A 287 -16.76 -3.55 -21.39
CA PHE A 287 -16.80 -5.02 -21.36
C PHE A 287 -18.21 -5.53 -21.19
N ASP A 288 -18.59 -6.57 -21.93
CA ASP A 288 -19.73 -7.42 -21.62
C ASP A 288 -19.24 -8.60 -20.76
N LEU A 289 -19.46 -8.50 -19.46
CA LEU A 289 -18.97 -9.48 -18.49
C LEU A 289 -19.60 -10.88 -18.60
N ASN A 290 -20.68 -11.02 -19.37
CA ASN A 290 -21.32 -12.32 -19.62
C ASN A 290 -20.65 -13.11 -20.73
N THR A 291 -20.09 -12.43 -21.73
CA THR A 291 -19.68 -13.06 -22.99
C THR A 291 -18.20 -12.93 -23.30
N GLU A 292 -17.52 -11.96 -22.71
CA GLU A 292 -16.09 -11.74 -22.95
C GLU A 292 -15.26 -11.72 -21.67
N ILE A 293 -14.01 -12.15 -21.80
CA ILE A 293 -13.06 -12.15 -20.67
C ILE A 293 -12.73 -10.71 -20.23
N PRO A 294 -12.57 -10.47 -18.92
CA PRO A 294 -12.41 -9.12 -18.37
C PRO A 294 -10.99 -8.54 -18.53
N ILE A 295 -10.32 -8.87 -19.63
CA ILE A 295 -9.01 -8.33 -20.02
C ILE A 295 -8.92 -8.15 -21.53
N ARG A 296 -8.33 -7.05 -21.96
CA ARG A 296 -7.95 -6.76 -23.34
C ARG A 296 -6.54 -6.23 -23.40
N ALA A 297 -5.76 -6.68 -24.34
CA ALA A 297 -4.42 -6.17 -24.59
C ALA A 297 -4.32 -5.74 -26.07
N THR A 298 -3.71 -4.60 -26.33
CA THR A 298 -3.46 -4.09 -27.68
C THR A 298 -2.06 -3.51 -27.77
N LEU A 299 -1.33 -3.85 -28.82
CA LEU A 299 -0.03 -3.28 -29.10
C LEU A 299 -0.15 -2.16 -30.14
N LEU A 300 0.12 -0.93 -29.73
CA LEU A 300 0.20 0.21 -30.63
C LEU A 300 1.64 0.38 -31.10
N ARG A 301 1.88 0.35 -32.42
CA ARG A 301 3.19 0.58 -33.04
C ARG A 301 3.25 2.00 -33.57
N HIS A 302 4.16 2.80 -33.05
CA HIS A 302 4.31 4.23 -33.40
C HIS A 302 5.37 4.42 -34.50
N ALA A 303 6.47 3.65 -34.42
CA ALA A 303 7.59 3.64 -35.34
C ALA A 303 8.32 2.27 -35.28
N PRO A 304 9.27 1.99 -36.14
CA PRO A 304 10.19 0.88 -35.93
C PRO A 304 10.78 0.97 -34.49
N HIS A 305 10.69 -0.13 -33.76
CA HIS A 305 11.20 -0.24 -32.37
C HIS A 305 10.53 0.67 -31.31
N GLN A 306 9.35 1.24 -31.61
CA GLN A 306 8.61 2.05 -30.64
C GLN A 306 7.16 1.60 -30.55
N TYR A 307 6.76 1.14 -29.37
CA TYR A 307 5.44 0.57 -29.12
C TYR A 307 4.83 1.11 -27.82
N SER A 308 3.51 1.04 -27.73
CA SER A 308 2.79 1.11 -26.46
C SER A 308 1.93 -0.14 -26.29
N LEU A 309 2.19 -0.91 -25.24
CA LEU A 309 1.29 -1.99 -24.83
C LEU A 309 0.20 -1.40 -23.95
N VAL A 310 -1.03 -1.42 -24.45
CA VAL A 310 -2.22 -1.00 -23.69
C VAL A 310 -2.92 -2.24 -23.18
N VAL A 311 -2.95 -2.41 -21.87
CA VAL A 311 -3.67 -3.48 -21.18
C VAL A 311 -4.82 -2.86 -20.40
N VAL A 312 -6.02 -3.36 -20.59
CA VAL A 312 -7.22 -2.92 -19.89
C VAL A 312 -7.85 -4.10 -19.19
N ILE A 313 -8.01 -4.01 -17.89
CA ILE A 313 -8.62 -5.04 -17.06
C ILE A 313 -9.87 -4.45 -16.40
N HIS A 314 -10.99 -5.16 -16.49
CA HIS A 314 -12.17 -4.74 -15.73
C HIS A 314 -11.97 -5.02 -14.24
N HIS A 315 -12.42 -4.11 -13.37
CA HIS A 315 -12.20 -4.17 -11.91
C HIS A 315 -12.78 -5.43 -11.23
N VAL A 316 -13.62 -6.19 -11.95
CA VAL A 316 -14.14 -7.51 -11.50
C VAL A 316 -13.04 -8.56 -11.41
N ALA A 317 -11.97 -8.41 -12.20
CA ALA A 317 -10.86 -9.38 -12.29
C ALA A 317 -9.59 -8.93 -11.55
N GLY A 318 -9.49 -7.66 -11.17
CA GLY A 318 -8.30 -7.11 -10.53
C GLY A 318 -8.57 -5.83 -9.75
N ASP A 319 -7.57 -5.35 -9.04
CA ASP A 319 -7.55 -4.11 -8.28
C ASP A 319 -6.15 -3.48 -8.30
N GLY A 320 -5.95 -2.37 -7.56
CA GLY A 320 -4.65 -1.71 -7.48
C GLY A 320 -3.51 -2.62 -6.99
N GLY A 321 -3.81 -3.59 -6.11
CA GLY A 321 -2.83 -4.58 -5.64
C GLY A 321 -2.46 -5.63 -6.69
N SER A 322 -3.24 -5.76 -7.76
CA SER A 322 -3.03 -6.73 -8.82
C SER A 322 -1.97 -6.29 -9.85
N ALA A 323 -1.71 -4.97 -9.98
CA ALA A 323 -0.86 -4.42 -11.03
C ALA A 323 0.59 -4.94 -10.96
N ALA A 324 1.22 -4.91 -9.79
CA ALA A 324 2.61 -5.35 -9.62
C ALA A 324 2.81 -6.85 -9.86
N PRO A 325 1.97 -7.78 -9.31
CA PRO A 325 2.03 -9.20 -9.67
C PRO A 325 1.87 -9.47 -11.16
N LEU A 326 0.88 -8.84 -11.81
CA LEU A 326 0.63 -9.02 -13.24
C LEU A 326 1.78 -8.52 -14.11
N ALA A 327 2.35 -7.35 -13.79
CA ALA A 327 3.51 -6.81 -14.50
C ALA A 327 4.71 -7.75 -14.39
N ARG A 328 5.00 -8.27 -13.19
CA ARG A 328 6.08 -9.24 -12.97
C ARG A 328 5.85 -10.53 -13.78
N ASP A 329 4.66 -11.12 -13.67
CA ASP A 329 4.35 -12.35 -14.37
C ASP A 329 4.42 -12.16 -15.90
N LEU A 330 4.01 -10.99 -16.41
CA LEU A 330 4.14 -10.66 -17.84
C LEU A 330 5.61 -10.54 -18.28
N ILE A 331 6.45 -9.85 -17.50
CA ILE A 331 7.87 -9.70 -17.78
C ILE A 331 8.58 -11.07 -17.76
N ASP A 332 8.32 -11.88 -16.74
CA ASP A 332 8.91 -13.22 -16.60
C ASP A 332 8.52 -14.11 -17.78
N SER A 333 7.23 -14.08 -18.17
CA SER A 333 6.76 -14.87 -19.31
C SER A 333 7.34 -14.37 -20.63
N TYR A 334 7.30 -13.06 -20.88
CA TYR A 334 7.86 -12.49 -22.10
C TYR A 334 9.34 -12.84 -22.27
N THR A 335 10.12 -12.74 -21.19
CA THR A 335 11.54 -13.10 -21.21
C THR A 335 11.74 -14.58 -21.55
N ALA A 336 10.98 -15.47 -20.91
CA ALA A 336 11.04 -16.90 -21.20
C ALA A 336 10.62 -17.24 -22.65
N ARG A 337 9.55 -16.59 -23.14
CA ARG A 337 9.05 -16.82 -24.51
C ARG A 337 10.00 -16.33 -25.59
N ARG A 338 10.72 -15.25 -25.35
CA ARG A 338 11.82 -14.80 -26.24
C ARG A 338 12.95 -15.82 -26.35
N GLU A 339 13.19 -16.59 -25.30
CA GLU A 339 14.18 -17.68 -25.28
C GLU A 339 13.59 -19.02 -25.78
N GLY A 340 12.39 -19.03 -26.32
CA GLY A 340 11.72 -20.22 -26.83
C GLY A 340 11.23 -21.22 -25.78
N ARG A 341 11.15 -20.82 -24.52
CA ARG A 341 10.71 -21.66 -23.41
C ARG A 341 9.43 -21.13 -22.74
N ALA A 342 8.72 -21.98 -22.03
CA ALA A 342 7.60 -21.56 -21.17
C ALA A 342 8.12 -20.97 -19.85
N PRO A 343 7.35 -20.05 -19.22
CA PRO A 343 7.70 -19.52 -17.91
C PRO A 343 7.66 -20.61 -16.84
N GLN A 344 8.61 -20.56 -15.89
CA GLN A 344 8.71 -21.52 -14.78
C GLN A 344 8.17 -20.91 -13.50
N TRP A 345 6.87 -20.74 -13.41
CA TRP A 345 6.22 -20.24 -12.22
C TRP A 345 5.90 -21.34 -11.22
N ARG A 346 5.97 -21.02 -9.93
CA ARG A 346 5.28 -21.83 -8.92
C ARG A 346 3.79 -21.71 -9.14
N ALA A 347 3.05 -22.82 -8.94
CA ALA A 347 1.60 -22.78 -8.94
C ALA A 347 1.08 -21.76 -7.89
N LEU A 348 0.02 -21.07 -8.23
CA LEU A 348 -0.64 -20.20 -7.25
C LEU A 348 -1.28 -21.07 -6.16
N PRO A 349 -1.10 -20.73 -4.89
CA PRO A 349 -1.63 -21.56 -3.79
C PRO A 349 -3.17 -21.58 -3.78
N VAL A 350 -3.81 -20.58 -4.33
CA VAL A 350 -5.27 -20.45 -4.48
C VAL A 350 -5.59 -19.60 -5.70
N GLN A 351 -6.81 -19.75 -6.19
CA GLN A 351 -7.38 -18.89 -7.23
C GLN A 351 -8.55 -18.08 -6.68
N TYR A 352 -9.07 -17.13 -7.44
CA TYR A 352 -10.13 -16.24 -6.98
C TYR A 352 -11.44 -16.96 -6.59
N PRO A 353 -11.89 -18.02 -7.28
CA PRO A 353 -13.00 -18.82 -6.83
C PRO A 353 -12.84 -19.43 -5.44
N ASP A 354 -11.61 -19.86 -5.07
CA ASP A 354 -11.31 -20.40 -3.74
C ASP A 354 -11.45 -19.32 -2.66
N TYR A 355 -10.98 -18.09 -2.96
CA TYR A 355 -11.20 -16.93 -2.10
C TYR A 355 -12.69 -16.61 -1.93
N THR A 356 -13.47 -16.69 -3.01
CA THR A 356 -14.91 -16.44 -2.95
C THR A 356 -15.63 -17.41 -2.02
N LEU A 357 -15.35 -18.70 -2.13
CA LEU A 357 -15.95 -19.74 -1.29
C LEU A 357 -15.54 -19.55 0.17
N TRP A 358 -14.25 -19.27 0.41
CA TRP A 358 -13.73 -18.97 1.74
C TRP A 358 -14.39 -17.72 2.34
N GLN A 359 -14.50 -16.62 1.58
CA GLN A 359 -15.11 -15.36 2.05
C GLN A 359 -16.57 -15.56 2.44
N ARG A 360 -17.35 -16.25 1.60
CA ARG A 360 -18.75 -16.52 1.89
C ARG A 360 -18.93 -17.37 3.15
N ARG A 361 -18.10 -18.39 3.33
CA ARG A 361 -18.14 -19.20 4.55
C ARG A 361 -17.73 -18.39 5.79
N LEU A 362 -16.72 -17.54 5.69
CA LEU A 362 -16.28 -16.69 6.78
C LEU A 362 -17.35 -15.69 7.21
N LEU A 363 -18.02 -15.06 6.26
CA LEU A 363 -19.05 -14.06 6.52
C LEU A 363 -20.40 -14.69 6.92
N GLY A 364 -20.66 -15.91 6.46
CA GLY A 364 -21.91 -16.61 6.71
C GLY A 364 -23.05 -16.15 5.81
N ASP A 365 -24.25 -16.68 6.05
CA ASP A 365 -25.45 -16.36 5.29
C ASP A 365 -25.98 -14.97 5.63
N GLU A 366 -26.46 -14.25 4.62
CA GLU A 366 -27.09 -12.93 4.78
C GLU A 366 -28.39 -13.02 5.58
N ALA A 367 -29.12 -14.13 5.48
CA ALA A 367 -30.36 -14.38 6.20
C ALA A 367 -30.16 -14.81 7.66
N ASP A 368 -28.96 -15.28 8.03
CA ASP A 368 -28.63 -15.64 9.41
C ASP A 368 -28.22 -14.38 10.19
N LEU A 369 -29.10 -13.97 11.12
CA LEU A 369 -28.90 -12.77 11.95
C LEU A 369 -27.67 -12.85 12.86
N ASP A 370 -27.17 -14.03 13.16
CA ASP A 370 -25.97 -14.25 13.96
C ASP A 370 -24.69 -14.38 13.13
N SER A 371 -24.80 -14.34 11.81
CA SER A 371 -23.67 -14.37 10.90
C SER A 371 -22.75 -13.14 11.09
N VAL A 372 -21.48 -13.27 10.69
CA VAL A 372 -20.54 -12.14 10.66
C VAL A 372 -21.05 -11.06 9.71
N PHE A 373 -21.61 -11.46 8.56
CA PHE A 373 -22.20 -10.56 7.59
C PHE A 373 -23.30 -9.69 8.24
N ALA A 374 -24.31 -10.32 8.86
CA ALA A 374 -25.45 -9.61 9.44
C ALA A 374 -25.02 -8.65 10.57
N ARG A 375 -24.03 -9.04 11.40
CA ARG A 375 -23.48 -8.15 12.44
C ARG A 375 -22.76 -6.93 11.85
N GLN A 376 -21.93 -7.13 10.83
CA GLN A 376 -21.22 -6.03 10.16
C GLN A 376 -22.20 -5.12 9.41
N PHE A 377 -23.20 -5.70 8.74
CA PHE A 377 -24.22 -4.94 8.04
C PHE A 377 -25.00 -4.03 8.98
N ARG A 378 -25.49 -4.55 10.10
CA ARG A 378 -26.19 -3.76 11.13
C ARG A 378 -25.33 -2.65 11.72
N TYR A 379 -24.05 -2.92 11.95
CA TYR A 379 -23.11 -1.89 12.41
C TYR A 379 -23.01 -0.74 11.42
N TRP A 380 -22.78 -1.04 10.15
CA TRP A 380 -22.65 -0.01 9.13
C TRP A 380 -23.95 0.71 8.85
N GLN A 381 -25.08 -0.01 8.84
CA GLN A 381 -26.41 0.59 8.71
C GLN A 381 -26.64 1.64 9.80
N ALA A 382 -26.38 1.30 11.07
CA ALA A 382 -26.52 2.25 12.17
C ALA A 382 -25.51 3.41 12.12
N LYS A 383 -24.30 3.16 11.62
CA LYS A 383 -23.26 4.21 11.49
C LYS A 383 -23.52 5.21 10.36
N LEU A 384 -24.14 4.74 9.30
CA LEU A 384 -24.44 5.55 8.11
C LEU A 384 -25.92 6.03 8.10
N ASP A 385 -26.65 5.77 9.18
CA ASP A 385 -28.01 6.27 9.35
C ASP A 385 -27.97 7.80 9.44
N ASN A 386 -28.87 8.44 8.70
CA ASN A 386 -28.96 9.91 8.59
C ASN A 386 -27.73 10.60 7.95
N LEU A 387 -26.90 9.86 7.22
CA LEU A 387 -25.79 10.46 6.49
C LEU A 387 -26.32 11.51 5.49
N PRO A 388 -25.82 12.77 5.53
CA PRO A 388 -26.24 13.79 4.59
C PRO A 388 -25.83 13.42 3.14
N VAL A 389 -26.81 13.29 2.26
CA VAL A 389 -26.60 12.99 0.84
C VAL A 389 -27.51 13.88 0.01
N PRO A 390 -27.00 14.54 -1.05
CA PRO A 390 -25.61 14.66 -1.48
C PRO A 390 -24.85 15.77 -0.75
N ILE A 391 -23.51 15.65 -0.67
CA ILE A 391 -22.67 16.79 -0.26
C ILE A 391 -22.84 17.91 -1.28
N THR A 392 -23.19 19.11 -0.82
CA THR A 392 -23.32 20.29 -1.66
C THR A 392 -22.02 21.09 -1.63
N LEU A 393 -21.37 21.17 -2.79
CA LEU A 393 -20.16 21.99 -2.97
C LEU A 393 -20.46 23.14 -3.93
N PRO A 394 -19.75 24.27 -3.84
CA PRO A 394 -19.86 25.34 -4.81
C PRO A 394 -19.36 24.82 -6.18
N THR A 395 -20.25 24.74 -7.15
CA THR A 395 -19.95 24.27 -8.51
C THR A 395 -20.25 25.37 -9.52
N ASP A 396 -19.41 25.49 -10.55
CA ASP A 396 -19.61 26.47 -11.62
C ASP A 396 -20.86 26.19 -12.47
N ARG A 397 -21.33 24.94 -12.44
CA ARG A 397 -22.48 24.46 -13.20
C ARG A 397 -23.37 23.56 -12.35
N PRO A 398 -24.67 23.55 -12.55
CA PRO A 398 -25.57 22.64 -11.86
C PRO A 398 -25.21 21.19 -12.23
N ARG A 399 -25.37 20.29 -11.27
CA ARG A 399 -25.17 18.85 -11.50
C ARG A 399 -26.24 18.35 -12.49
N PRO A 400 -25.85 17.67 -13.59
CA PRO A 400 -26.83 17.13 -14.55
C PRO A 400 -27.65 16.01 -13.91
N ALA A 401 -28.84 15.76 -14.44
CA ALA A 401 -29.74 14.69 -13.99
C ALA A 401 -29.10 13.31 -14.20
N GLU A 402 -28.35 13.13 -15.29
CA GLU A 402 -27.59 11.93 -15.58
C GLU A 402 -26.09 12.24 -15.50
N ALA A 403 -25.32 11.39 -14.80
CA ALA A 403 -23.88 11.55 -14.67
C ALA A 403 -23.21 11.27 -16.03
N SER A 404 -22.37 12.19 -16.49
CA SER A 404 -21.58 12.01 -17.72
C SER A 404 -20.36 11.10 -17.53
N TYR A 405 -19.98 10.83 -16.30
CA TYR A 405 -18.75 10.13 -15.87
C TYR A 405 -17.45 10.69 -16.46
N ARG A 406 -17.52 11.92 -17.02
CA ARG A 406 -16.31 12.64 -17.44
C ARG A 406 -15.62 13.19 -16.21
N GLY A 407 -14.34 12.92 -16.09
CA GLY A 407 -13.50 13.41 -15.01
C GLY A 407 -12.12 13.78 -15.54
N ASP A 408 -11.39 14.49 -14.72
CA ASP A 408 -9.99 14.81 -14.98
C ASP A 408 -9.21 14.74 -13.67
N THR A 409 -7.88 14.76 -13.76
CA THR A 409 -6.98 14.69 -12.62
C THR A 409 -6.24 16.02 -12.48
N VAL A 410 -6.38 16.63 -11.30
CA VAL A 410 -5.60 17.82 -10.94
C VAL A 410 -4.48 17.38 -10.00
N PRO A 411 -3.24 17.29 -10.49
CA PRO A 411 -2.11 16.93 -9.64
C PRO A 411 -1.77 18.11 -8.72
N PHE A 412 -1.45 17.81 -7.47
CA PHE A 412 -0.89 18.77 -6.54
C PHE A 412 0.26 18.13 -5.75
N THR A 413 1.21 18.93 -5.32
CA THR A 413 2.38 18.46 -4.57
C THR A 413 2.37 19.10 -3.19
N VAL A 414 2.61 18.28 -2.18
CA VAL A 414 2.90 18.74 -0.83
C VAL A 414 4.41 18.72 -0.65
N GLU A 415 5.02 19.91 -0.61
CA GLU A 415 6.48 20.05 -0.54
C GLU A 415 7.05 19.65 0.83
N GLY A 416 8.36 19.32 0.85
CA GLY A 416 9.04 18.65 1.95
C GLY A 416 8.87 19.30 3.32
N GLU A 417 8.94 20.62 3.43
CA GLU A 417 8.77 21.32 4.72
C GLU A 417 7.33 21.17 5.27
N LEU A 418 6.33 21.32 4.40
CA LEU A 418 4.93 21.12 4.79
C LEU A 418 4.66 19.66 5.13
N LEU A 419 5.20 18.72 4.36
CA LEU A 419 5.09 17.28 4.65
C LEU A 419 5.65 16.96 6.04
N THR A 420 6.87 17.42 6.35
CA THR A 420 7.50 17.24 7.66
C THR A 420 6.64 17.81 8.81
N ARG A 421 5.99 18.95 8.59
CA ARG A 421 5.08 19.53 9.59
C ARG A 421 3.83 18.71 9.80
N LEU A 422 3.27 18.13 8.73
CA LEU A 422 2.10 17.24 8.80
C LEU A 422 2.44 15.91 9.49
N GLU A 423 3.60 15.34 9.20
CA GLU A 423 4.12 14.15 9.87
C GLU A 423 4.30 14.40 11.37
N ARG A 424 4.83 15.55 11.74
CA ARG A 424 4.96 15.96 13.16
C ARG A 424 3.61 16.07 13.85
N VAL A 425 2.59 16.62 13.19
CA VAL A 425 1.22 16.62 13.71
C VAL A 425 0.71 15.22 13.94
N ALA A 426 0.94 14.32 12.95
CA ALA A 426 0.56 12.92 13.06
C ALA A 426 1.21 12.25 14.28
N HIS A 427 2.53 12.37 14.43
CA HIS A 427 3.27 11.83 15.58
C HIS A 427 2.79 12.41 16.93
N LYS A 428 2.62 13.72 17.01
CA LYS A 428 2.17 14.40 18.24
C LYS A 428 0.83 13.88 18.76
N HIS A 429 -0.03 13.41 17.84
CA HIS A 429 -1.38 12.94 18.16
C HIS A 429 -1.55 11.43 18.03
N ASP A 430 -0.46 10.67 17.94
CA ASP A 430 -0.45 9.20 17.75
C ASP A 430 -1.38 8.75 16.61
N THR A 431 -1.33 9.47 15.48
CA THR A 431 -2.13 9.22 14.28
C THR A 431 -1.24 9.00 13.07
N THR A 432 -1.84 8.62 11.94
CA THR A 432 -1.12 8.48 10.67
C THR A 432 -1.22 9.75 9.83
N LEU A 433 -0.26 9.98 8.94
CA LEU A 433 -0.31 11.06 7.95
C LEU A 433 -1.63 11.02 7.15
N SER A 434 -2.10 9.81 6.80
CA SER A 434 -3.39 9.62 6.11
C SER A 434 -4.57 10.18 6.92
N MET A 435 -4.60 9.98 8.24
CA MET A 435 -5.65 10.55 9.10
C MET A 435 -5.58 12.07 9.16
N VAL A 436 -4.38 12.63 9.21
CA VAL A 436 -4.17 14.10 9.16
C VAL A 436 -4.67 14.67 7.83
N MET A 437 -4.34 14.02 6.70
CA MET A 437 -4.80 14.43 5.38
C MET A 437 -6.32 14.32 5.22
N GLN A 438 -6.93 13.25 5.72
CA GLN A 438 -8.39 13.10 5.73
C GLN A 438 -9.06 14.17 6.58
N SER A 439 -8.49 14.51 7.74
CA SER A 439 -9.00 15.59 8.60
C SER A 439 -8.89 16.95 7.89
N ALA A 440 -7.77 17.22 7.22
CA ALA A 440 -7.61 18.45 6.43
C ALA A 440 -8.63 18.54 5.29
N LEU A 441 -8.89 17.42 4.59
CA LEU A 441 -9.91 17.32 3.56
C LEU A 441 -11.32 17.59 4.13
N ALA A 442 -11.66 16.99 5.27
CA ALA A 442 -12.94 17.21 5.93
C ALA A 442 -13.15 18.69 6.30
N VAL A 443 -12.11 19.35 6.85
CA VAL A 443 -12.14 20.79 7.16
C VAL A 443 -12.33 21.62 5.88
N LEU A 444 -11.62 21.29 4.80
CA LEU A 444 -11.77 21.97 3.52
C LEU A 444 -13.20 21.85 2.98
N LEU A 445 -13.74 20.63 2.95
CA LEU A 445 -15.11 20.38 2.45
C LEU A 445 -16.16 21.10 3.29
N SER A 446 -16.04 21.06 4.61
CA SER A 446 -16.93 21.80 5.51
C SER A 446 -16.88 23.31 5.26
N ARG A 447 -15.69 23.89 5.09
CA ARG A 447 -15.53 25.32 4.76
C ARG A 447 -16.06 25.70 3.38
N LEU A 448 -16.14 24.74 2.46
CA LEU A 448 -16.75 24.92 1.13
C LEU A 448 -18.29 24.72 1.14
N GLY A 449 -18.89 24.49 2.30
CA GLY A 449 -20.35 24.37 2.43
C GLY A 449 -20.88 22.95 2.46
N ALA A 450 -20.02 21.93 2.58
CA ALA A 450 -20.45 20.52 2.67
C ALA A 450 -21.14 20.16 4.01
N GLY A 451 -21.31 21.12 4.92
CA GLY A 451 -21.87 20.88 6.25
C GLY A 451 -20.80 20.46 7.28
N GLU A 452 -21.26 20.06 8.45
CA GLU A 452 -20.39 19.62 9.57
C GLU A 452 -20.19 18.11 9.60
N ASP A 453 -21.07 17.34 8.96
CA ASP A 453 -20.98 15.90 8.84
C ASP A 453 -20.60 15.52 7.40
N VAL A 454 -19.36 15.04 7.25
CA VAL A 454 -18.75 14.77 5.95
C VAL A 454 -18.29 13.31 5.88
N ALA A 455 -18.91 12.53 5.02
CA ALA A 455 -18.48 11.16 4.75
C ALA A 455 -17.34 11.10 3.72
N ILE A 456 -16.21 10.59 4.13
CA ILE A 456 -15.06 10.35 3.27
C ILE A 456 -14.87 8.84 3.09
N GLY A 457 -15.11 8.34 1.87
CA GLY A 457 -14.88 6.94 1.52
C GLY A 457 -13.42 6.67 1.17
N GLY A 458 -12.85 5.62 1.73
CA GLY A 458 -11.52 5.14 1.38
C GLY A 458 -11.57 3.67 0.93
N PRO A 459 -10.85 3.28 -0.14
CA PRO A 459 -10.74 1.88 -0.53
C PRO A 459 -9.88 1.11 0.47
N ILE A 460 -10.28 -0.13 0.78
CA ILE A 460 -9.48 -1.06 1.56
C ILE A 460 -9.22 -2.31 0.72
N ALA A 461 -8.03 -2.90 0.85
CA ALA A 461 -7.66 -4.09 0.08
C ALA A 461 -8.56 -5.29 0.37
N GLY A 462 -9.06 -5.45 1.60
CA GLY A 462 -10.07 -6.45 1.99
C GLY A 462 -9.67 -7.91 1.80
N ARG A 463 -8.40 -8.19 1.46
CA ARG A 463 -7.88 -9.52 1.10
C ARG A 463 -6.71 -9.96 1.99
N ALA A 464 -6.47 -9.27 3.10
CA ALA A 464 -5.42 -9.59 4.05
C ALA A 464 -5.89 -10.56 5.15
#